data_0658d47965c39d735adafc25dd24142b
#
_entry.id   0658d47965c39d735adafc25dd24142b
#
_cell.length_a   1.000
_cell.length_b   1.000
_cell.length_c   1.000
_cell.angle_alpha   90.00
_cell.angle_beta   90.00
_cell.angle_gamma   90.00
#
_symmetry.space_group_name_H-M   'P 1'
#
loop_
_entity.id
_entity.type
_entity.pdbx_description
1 polymer ?
#
loop_
_entity_poly.entity_id
_entity_poly.type
_entity_poly.pdbx_seq_one_letter_code
_entity_poly.pdbx_strand_id
1 'polypeptide(L)'
;MFGSAPVLILAAMLSIQFGAIIAKQLFDILGTGPTAALRLLMAGIIAMVLWRPSLRIERHAVPGIIGLGVSVAVMNSFFYAAIDRIPLGIAVTIDFLGPLGVAVATSRRGRDLLWALLAGGGVLLLMKTGGPMSWTGVLFALLAAAGWASYIVFSKVVGEHTSGHDGLAWALGFGAILALPLVAADASSALFDPIVLLGVVGIAVLSSLVPHAIELQALRRITASTFGVLMSLEPAVAAGVGLLLLGEGLHLTQWIGVGLVIAAAAGAARLTGEPKTQQSQSQSQSQSQSQSQSQSQSQSHREIVAV
;
A
#
# COMPACT_ATOMS: atom_id res chain seq x y z
N MET A 1 -4.80 15.69 20.15
CA MET A 1 -6.12 15.11 19.80
C MET A 1 -5.97 14.42 18.45
N PHE A 2 -5.59 13.17 18.41
CA PHE A 2 -5.54 12.42 17.14
C PHE A 2 -6.91 11.75 16.98
N GLY A 3 -7.55 11.96 15.81
CA GLY A 3 -8.87 11.44 15.48
C GLY A 3 -9.03 9.92 15.66
N SER A 4 -10.25 9.41 15.52
CA SER A 4 -10.49 7.96 15.53
C SER A 4 -9.74 7.26 14.39
N ALA A 5 -9.43 5.95 14.53
CA ALA A 5 -8.70 5.20 13.50
C ALA A 5 -9.31 5.30 12.09
N PRO A 6 -10.64 5.25 11.90
CA PRO A 6 -11.25 5.47 10.59
C PRO A 6 -10.93 6.85 9.99
N VAL A 7 -10.89 7.90 10.80
CA VAL A 7 -10.54 9.26 10.33
C VAL A 7 -9.08 9.32 9.88
N LEU A 8 -8.17 8.66 10.60
CA LEU A 8 -6.77 8.56 10.21
C LEU A 8 -6.61 7.84 8.87
N ILE A 9 -7.29 6.71 8.69
CA ILE A 9 -7.23 5.93 7.44
C ILE A 9 -7.79 6.74 6.27
N LEU A 10 -8.92 7.42 6.45
CA LEU A 10 -9.47 8.30 5.42
C LEU A 10 -8.50 9.44 5.07
N ALA A 11 -7.83 10.03 6.07
CA ALA A 11 -6.83 11.06 5.83
C ALA A 11 -5.62 10.53 5.05
N ALA A 12 -5.17 9.29 5.32
CA ALA A 12 -4.12 8.63 4.56
C ALA A 12 -4.52 8.43 3.09
N MET A 13 -5.72 7.88 2.85
CA MET A 13 -6.26 7.71 1.50
C MET A 13 -6.35 9.03 0.74
N LEU A 14 -6.92 10.07 1.36
CA LEU A 14 -7.01 11.39 0.74
C LEU A 14 -5.61 11.94 0.42
N SER A 15 -4.64 11.76 1.29
CA SER A 15 -3.26 12.17 1.03
C SER A 15 -2.69 11.49 -0.22
N ILE A 16 -2.90 10.18 -0.38
CA ILE A 16 -2.47 9.42 -1.57
C ILE A 16 -3.13 10.00 -2.83
N GLN A 17 -4.44 10.24 -2.79
CA GLN A 17 -5.18 10.75 -3.96
C GLN A 17 -4.74 12.17 -4.33
N PHE A 18 -4.48 13.04 -3.36
CA PHE A 18 -3.91 14.37 -3.64
C PHE A 18 -2.53 14.27 -4.30
N GLY A 19 -1.68 13.35 -3.85
CA GLY A 19 -0.42 13.06 -4.51
C GLY A 19 -0.61 12.59 -5.96
N ALA A 20 -1.62 11.75 -6.24
CA ALA A 20 -1.95 11.30 -7.59
C ALA A 20 -2.42 12.46 -8.50
N ILE A 21 -3.19 13.42 -7.96
CA ILE A 21 -3.61 14.63 -8.70
C ILE A 21 -2.39 15.47 -9.10
N ILE A 22 -1.47 15.73 -8.15
CA ILE A 22 -0.25 16.48 -8.46
C ILE A 22 0.58 15.73 -9.51
N ALA A 23 0.65 14.39 -9.41
CA ALA A 23 1.34 13.58 -10.41
C ALA A 23 0.74 13.76 -11.81
N LYS A 24 -0.60 13.72 -11.93
CA LYS A 24 -1.28 13.94 -13.23
C LYS A 24 -0.96 15.30 -13.83
N GLN A 25 -0.87 16.35 -13.03
CA GLN A 25 -0.47 17.69 -13.51
C GLN A 25 0.99 17.72 -14.00
N LEU A 26 1.87 16.91 -13.43
CA LEU A 26 3.26 16.82 -13.88
C LEU A 26 3.43 15.94 -15.12
N PHE A 27 2.45 15.11 -15.49
CA PHE A 27 2.55 14.27 -16.69
C PHE A 27 2.66 15.09 -17.99
N ASP A 28 1.97 16.23 -18.05
CA ASP A 28 2.05 17.14 -19.21
C ASP A 28 3.42 17.83 -19.34
N ILE A 29 4.17 17.93 -18.24
CA ILE A 29 5.46 18.65 -18.20
C ILE A 29 6.63 17.66 -18.33
N LEU A 30 6.58 16.55 -17.60
CA LEU A 30 7.68 15.60 -17.46
C LEU A 30 7.42 14.27 -18.16
N GLY A 31 6.16 13.97 -18.51
CA GLY A 31 5.74 12.61 -18.85
C GLY A 31 5.50 11.71 -17.64
N THR A 32 4.84 10.58 -17.86
CA THR A 32 4.47 9.62 -16.80
C THR A 32 5.67 8.88 -16.23
N GLY A 33 6.59 8.44 -17.10
CA GLY A 33 7.79 7.70 -16.73
C GLY A 33 8.72 8.48 -15.80
N PRO A 34 9.20 9.68 -16.21
CA PRO A 34 10.02 10.53 -15.36
C PRO A 34 9.34 10.91 -14.05
N THR A 35 8.03 11.22 -14.05
CA THR A 35 7.29 11.57 -12.83
C THR A 35 7.28 10.40 -11.84
N ALA A 36 7.04 9.17 -12.31
CA ALA A 36 7.09 7.97 -11.48
C ALA A 36 8.48 7.71 -10.90
N ALA A 37 9.51 7.84 -11.76
CA ALA A 37 10.91 7.61 -11.38
C ALA A 37 11.41 8.65 -10.36
N LEU A 38 11.12 9.93 -10.59
CA LEU A 38 11.48 11.01 -9.65
C LEU A 38 10.77 10.86 -8.30
N ARG A 39 9.51 10.47 -8.29
CA ARG A 39 8.80 10.14 -7.05
C ARG A 39 9.52 9.02 -6.29
N LEU A 40 9.88 7.93 -6.96
CA LEU A 40 10.59 6.81 -6.35
C LEU A 40 11.97 7.22 -5.85
N LEU A 41 12.70 8.02 -6.64
CA LEU A 41 14.00 8.55 -6.26
C LEU A 41 13.88 9.38 -4.98
N MET A 42 12.94 10.31 -4.95
CA MET A 42 12.71 11.15 -3.78
C MET A 42 12.27 10.34 -2.57
N ALA A 43 11.37 9.37 -2.74
CA ALA A 43 10.96 8.46 -1.67
C ALA A 43 12.14 7.62 -1.16
N GLY A 44 13.00 7.12 -2.05
CA GLY A 44 14.21 6.40 -1.70
C GLY A 44 15.21 7.26 -0.92
N ILE A 45 15.46 8.49 -1.38
CA ILE A 45 16.33 9.46 -0.67
C ILE A 45 15.78 9.74 0.73
N ILE A 46 14.48 10.05 0.84
CA ILE A 46 13.84 10.32 2.13
C ILE A 46 13.95 9.11 3.05
N ALA A 47 13.70 7.90 2.55
CA ALA A 47 13.81 6.67 3.31
C ALA A 47 15.25 6.44 3.82
N MET A 48 16.25 6.63 2.98
CA MET A 48 17.67 6.48 3.35
C MET A 48 18.11 7.52 4.39
N VAL A 49 17.68 8.77 4.24
CA VAL A 49 18.03 9.86 5.19
C VAL A 49 17.31 9.67 6.53
N LEU A 50 16.03 9.31 6.50
CA LEU A 50 15.19 9.23 7.70
C LEU A 50 15.52 7.97 8.53
N TRP A 51 15.63 6.83 7.87
CA TRP A 51 15.81 5.55 8.56
C TRP A 51 17.27 5.15 8.73
N ARG A 52 18.20 5.75 7.97
CA ARG A 52 19.65 5.51 8.05
C ARG A 52 19.97 4.00 8.13
N PRO A 53 19.54 3.20 7.15
CA PRO A 53 19.63 1.75 7.23
C PRO A 53 21.08 1.30 7.38
N SER A 54 21.28 0.18 8.08
CA SER A 54 22.60 -0.45 8.20
C SER A 54 23.17 -0.82 6.84
N LEU A 55 24.44 -0.53 6.62
CA LEU A 55 25.16 -0.95 5.41
C LEU A 55 25.48 -2.46 5.41
N ARG A 56 25.28 -3.13 6.54
CA ARG A 56 25.48 -4.57 6.66
C ARG A 56 24.19 -5.30 6.33
N ILE A 57 24.06 -5.69 5.06
CA ILE A 57 22.95 -6.49 4.58
C ILE A 57 23.38 -7.95 4.60
N GLU A 58 22.58 -8.79 5.23
CA GLU A 58 22.80 -10.23 5.20
C GLU A 58 22.56 -10.79 3.79
N ARG A 59 23.48 -11.63 3.29
CA ARG A 59 23.43 -12.11 1.90
C ARG A 59 22.11 -12.80 1.54
N HIS A 60 21.48 -13.46 2.48
CA HIS A 60 20.19 -14.13 2.25
C HIS A 60 19.00 -13.18 2.17
N ALA A 61 19.10 -11.94 2.68
CA ALA A 61 18.06 -10.91 2.53
C ALA A 61 18.10 -10.21 1.16
N VAL A 62 19.24 -10.23 0.48
CA VAL A 62 19.46 -9.51 -0.78
C VAL A 62 18.43 -9.86 -1.88
N PRO A 63 18.13 -11.15 -2.15
CA PRO A 63 17.12 -11.47 -3.19
C PRO A 63 15.73 -10.93 -2.85
N GLY A 64 15.35 -10.96 -1.56
CA GLY A 64 14.09 -10.37 -1.09
C GLY A 64 14.05 -8.85 -1.27
N ILE A 65 15.13 -8.16 -0.94
CA ILE A 65 15.27 -6.69 -1.11
C ILE A 65 15.20 -6.31 -2.60
N ILE A 66 15.88 -7.04 -3.47
CA ILE A 66 15.83 -6.82 -4.93
C ILE A 66 14.41 -7.06 -5.43
N GLY A 67 13.78 -8.19 -5.06
CA GLY A 67 12.39 -8.50 -5.44
C GLY A 67 11.41 -7.43 -4.98
N LEU A 68 11.57 -6.93 -3.75
CA LEU A 68 10.75 -5.85 -3.20
C LEU A 68 10.97 -4.54 -3.99
N GLY A 69 12.21 -4.17 -4.28
CA GLY A 69 12.52 -2.96 -5.05
C GLY A 69 12.01 -3.01 -6.49
N VAL A 70 12.13 -4.16 -7.16
CA VAL A 70 11.51 -4.39 -8.49
C VAL A 70 10.00 -4.25 -8.40
N SER A 71 9.37 -4.85 -7.39
CA SER A 71 7.92 -4.77 -7.19
C SER A 71 7.45 -3.32 -7.01
N VAL A 72 8.17 -2.52 -6.21
CA VAL A 72 7.88 -1.09 -6.02
C VAL A 72 8.03 -0.31 -7.33
N ALA A 73 9.10 -0.55 -8.08
CA ALA A 73 9.32 0.14 -9.36
C ALA A 73 8.23 -0.21 -10.38
N VAL A 74 7.90 -1.50 -10.53
CA VAL A 74 6.84 -2.00 -11.44
C VAL A 74 5.49 -1.40 -11.04
N MET A 75 5.09 -1.56 -9.78
CA MET A 75 3.82 -1.05 -9.26
C MET A 75 3.65 0.43 -9.56
N ASN A 76 4.63 1.26 -9.18
CA ASN A 76 4.50 2.70 -9.34
C ASN A 76 4.54 3.16 -10.80
N SER A 77 5.44 2.60 -11.62
CA SER A 77 5.57 2.99 -13.03
C SER A 77 4.30 2.64 -13.82
N PHE A 78 3.78 1.44 -13.64
CA PHE A 78 2.56 1.03 -14.33
C PHE A 78 1.30 1.67 -13.78
N PHE A 79 1.23 1.97 -12.48
CA PHE A 79 0.12 2.72 -11.91
C PHE A 79 0.04 4.14 -12.51
N TYR A 80 1.16 4.84 -12.65
CA TYR A 80 1.18 6.17 -13.27
C TYR A 80 0.82 6.10 -14.75
N ALA A 81 1.33 5.11 -15.47
CA ALA A 81 0.95 4.88 -16.86
C ALA A 81 -0.55 4.53 -17.02
N ALA A 82 -1.17 3.91 -16.01
CA ALA A 82 -2.59 3.63 -15.99
C ALA A 82 -3.43 4.90 -15.77
N ILE A 83 -3.14 5.68 -14.72
CA ILE A 83 -3.94 6.88 -14.38
C ILE A 83 -3.81 8.02 -15.42
N ASP A 84 -2.82 7.96 -16.29
CA ASP A 84 -2.70 8.80 -17.47
C ASP A 84 -3.72 8.46 -18.57
N ARG A 85 -4.18 7.20 -18.61
CA ARG A 85 -4.99 6.65 -19.71
C ARG A 85 -6.41 6.30 -19.32
N ILE A 86 -6.67 6.08 -18.04
CA ILE A 86 -7.99 5.74 -17.49
C ILE A 86 -8.27 6.57 -16.24
N PRO A 87 -9.56 6.78 -15.89
CA PRO A 87 -9.93 7.52 -14.68
C PRO A 87 -9.28 6.96 -13.42
N LEU A 88 -8.87 7.87 -12.52
CA LEU A 88 -8.17 7.53 -11.27
C LEU A 88 -8.91 6.47 -10.45
N GLY A 89 -10.22 6.62 -10.27
CA GLY A 89 -11.04 5.65 -9.53
C GLY A 89 -11.04 4.25 -10.15
N ILE A 90 -11.03 4.15 -11.49
CA ILE A 90 -10.97 2.87 -12.20
C ILE A 90 -9.58 2.24 -12.02
N ALA A 91 -8.52 3.03 -12.19
CA ALA A 91 -7.15 2.53 -12.03
C ALA A 91 -6.92 1.98 -10.62
N VAL A 92 -7.30 2.72 -9.57
CA VAL A 92 -7.19 2.27 -8.18
C VAL A 92 -8.05 1.03 -7.93
N THR A 93 -9.26 0.96 -8.51
CA THR A 93 -10.13 -0.22 -8.35
C THR A 93 -9.49 -1.48 -8.94
N ILE A 94 -8.87 -1.39 -10.12
CA ILE A 94 -8.16 -2.52 -10.74
C ILE A 94 -6.89 -2.85 -9.95
N ASP A 95 -6.16 -1.86 -9.48
CA ASP A 95 -4.94 -2.06 -8.70
C ASP A 95 -5.20 -2.82 -7.38
N PHE A 96 -6.37 -2.62 -6.78
CA PHE A 96 -6.82 -3.36 -5.60
C PHE A 96 -6.99 -4.88 -5.82
N LEU A 97 -7.01 -5.36 -7.06
CA LEU A 97 -6.93 -6.79 -7.36
C LEU A 97 -5.62 -7.42 -6.86
N GLY A 98 -4.55 -6.64 -6.70
CA GLY A 98 -3.27 -7.12 -6.17
C GLY A 98 -3.39 -7.67 -4.75
N PRO A 99 -3.72 -6.85 -3.74
CA PRO A 99 -3.95 -7.29 -2.37
C PRO A 99 -5.02 -8.37 -2.26
N LEU A 100 -6.13 -8.23 -3.00
CA LEU A 100 -7.20 -9.22 -3.04
C LEU A 100 -6.71 -10.56 -3.58
N GLY A 101 -5.93 -10.55 -4.66
CA GLY A 101 -5.34 -11.75 -5.25
C GLY A 101 -4.43 -12.48 -4.27
N VAL A 102 -3.59 -11.75 -3.52
CA VAL A 102 -2.78 -12.33 -2.44
C VAL A 102 -3.66 -12.94 -1.34
N ALA A 103 -4.69 -12.22 -0.89
CA ALA A 103 -5.60 -12.69 0.15
C ALA A 103 -6.30 -14.01 -0.25
N VAL A 104 -6.79 -14.08 -1.49
CA VAL A 104 -7.44 -15.29 -2.02
C VAL A 104 -6.44 -16.42 -2.25
N ALA A 105 -5.27 -16.14 -2.83
CA ALA A 105 -4.25 -17.15 -3.11
C ALA A 105 -3.67 -17.79 -1.82
N THR A 106 -3.61 -17.03 -0.73
CA THR A 106 -3.14 -17.53 0.58
C THR A 106 -4.23 -18.19 1.40
N SER A 107 -5.50 -18.05 0.99
CA SER A 107 -6.63 -18.68 1.65
C SER A 107 -6.72 -20.17 1.28
N ARG A 108 -7.12 -20.99 2.26
CA ARG A 108 -7.40 -22.43 2.07
C ARG A 108 -8.89 -22.74 1.96
N ARG A 109 -9.74 -21.72 1.88
CA ARG A 109 -11.21 -21.91 1.90
C ARG A 109 -11.77 -21.66 0.50
N GLY A 110 -12.43 -22.64 -0.10
CA GLY A 110 -13.06 -22.51 -1.43
C GLY A 110 -14.07 -21.35 -1.52
N ARG A 111 -14.64 -20.92 -0.40
CA ARG A 111 -15.54 -19.75 -0.33
C ARG A 111 -14.86 -18.43 -0.67
N ASP A 112 -13.53 -18.36 -0.55
CA ASP A 112 -12.79 -17.13 -0.81
C ASP A 112 -12.63 -16.88 -2.32
N LEU A 113 -12.83 -17.92 -3.14
CA LEU A 113 -12.98 -17.79 -4.59
C LEU A 113 -14.18 -16.91 -4.99
N LEU A 114 -15.23 -16.85 -4.16
CA LEU A 114 -16.37 -15.98 -4.41
C LEU A 114 -15.96 -14.50 -4.41
N TRP A 115 -15.01 -14.11 -3.58
CA TRP A 115 -14.49 -12.74 -3.55
C TRP A 115 -13.69 -12.41 -4.80
N ALA A 116 -12.91 -13.36 -5.31
CA ALA A 116 -12.21 -13.20 -6.59
C ALA A 116 -13.20 -13.07 -7.75
N LEU A 117 -14.25 -13.88 -7.79
CA LEU A 117 -15.31 -13.81 -8.82
C LEU A 117 -16.08 -12.48 -8.72
N LEU A 118 -16.39 -12.02 -7.51
CA LEU A 118 -17.07 -10.75 -7.28
C LEU A 118 -16.22 -9.58 -7.78
N ALA A 119 -14.93 -9.58 -7.48
CA ALA A 119 -13.99 -8.54 -7.95
C ALA A 119 -13.82 -8.60 -9.48
N GLY A 120 -13.67 -9.79 -10.06
CA GLY A 120 -13.61 -9.99 -11.51
C GLY A 120 -14.87 -9.45 -12.20
N GLY A 121 -16.05 -9.75 -11.66
CA GLY A 121 -17.32 -9.19 -12.12
C GLY A 121 -17.35 -7.66 -12.03
N GLY A 122 -16.83 -7.10 -10.93
CA GLY A 122 -16.67 -5.65 -10.76
C GLY A 122 -15.81 -5.03 -11.85
N VAL A 123 -14.64 -5.60 -12.11
CA VAL A 123 -13.73 -5.13 -13.17
C VAL A 123 -14.37 -5.24 -14.55
N LEU A 124 -15.09 -6.31 -14.84
CA LEU A 124 -15.83 -6.44 -16.11
C LEU A 124 -16.90 -5.37 -16.27
N LEU A 125 -17.56 -4.95 -15.18
CA LEU A 125 -18.51 -3.83 -15.20
C LEU A 125 -17.82 -2.49 -15.44
N LEU A 126 -16.61 -2.28 -14.90
CA LEU A 126 -15.80 -1.09 -15.18
C LEU A 126 -15.48 -0.95 -16.68
N MET A 127 -15.32 -2.07 -17.37
CA MET A 127 -15.01 -2.11 -18.80
C MET A 127 -16.24 -1.92 -19.71
N LYS A 128 -17.45 -2.09 -19.19
CA LYS A 128 -18.72 -2.04 -19.96
C LYS A 128 -19.25 -0.65 -20.30
N THR A 129 -18.41 0.37 -20.31
CA THR A 129 -18.86 1.74 -20.53
C THR A 129 -18.87 2.14 -22.00
N GLY A 130 -19.87 2.91 -22.40
CA GLY A 130 -20.09 3.37 -23.76
C GLY A 130 -19.12 4.47 -24.28
N GLY A 131 -17.95 4.62 -23.64
CA GLY A 131 -16.84 5.46 -24.08
C GLY A 131 -15.63 4.65 -24.47
N PRO A 132 -14.67 5.21 -25.21
CA PRO A 132 -13.43 4.51 -25.56
C PRO A 132 -12.58 4.28 -24.30
N MET A 133 -12.70 3.09 -23.72
CA MET A 133 -11.82 2.65 -22.64
C MET A 133 -10.43 2.31 -23.21
N SER A 134 -9.39 2.89 -22.64
CA SER A 134 -8.02 2.53 -23.01
C SER A 134 -7.65 1.15 -22.45
N TRP A 135 -7.69 0.12 -23.31
CA TRP A 135 -7.23 -1.24 -22.95
C TRP A 135 -5.79 -1.27 -22.46
N THR A 136 -4.95 -0.37 -23.00
CA THR A 136 -3.56 -0.20 -22.54
C THR A 136 -3.52 0.31 -21.11
N GLY A 137 -4.40 1.25 -20.76
CA GLY A 137 -4.53 1.75 -19.38
C GLY A 137 -4.99 0.64 -18.41
N VAL A 138 -5.94 -0.19 -18.83
CA VAL A 138 -6.38 -1.36 -18.05
C VAL A 138 -5.25 -2.37 -17.87
N LEU A 139 -4.49 -2.68 -18.93
CA LEU A 139 -3.33 -3.56 -18.84
C LEU A 139 -2.28 -3.02 -17.86
N PHE A 140 -1.99 -1.71 -17.91
CA PHE A 140 -1.07 -1.09 -16.98
C PHE A 140 -1.58 -1.16 -15.53
N ALA A 141 -2.87 -0.94 -15.28
CA ALA A 141 -3.46 -1.11 -13.96
C ALA A 141 -3.34 -2.56 -13.44
N LEU A 142 -3.52 -3.56 -14.31
CA LEU A 142 -3.32 -4.97 -13.95
C LEU A 142 -1.85 -5.30 -13.67
N LEU A 143 -0.91 -4.72 -14.41
CA LEU A 143 0.53 -4.87 -14.14
C LEU A 143 0.92 -4.18 -12.83
N ALA A 144 0.33 -3.03 -12.52
CA ALA A 144 0.49 -2.38 -11.22
C ALA A 144 -0.04 -3.28 -10.10
N ALA A 145 -1.24 -3.85 -10.25
CA ALA A 145 -1.82 -4.80 -9.29
C ALA A 145 -0.92 -6.01 -9.05
N ALA A 146 -0.34 -6.59 -10.11
CA ALA A 146 0.64 -7.67 -9.99
C ALA A 146 1.91 -7.22 -9.25
N GLY A 147 2.37 -6.00 -9.51
CA GLY A 147 3.46 -5.35 -8.76
C GLY A 147 3.12 -5.22 -7.28
N TRP A 148 1.90 -4.77 -6.94
CA TRP A 148 1.44 -4.65 -5.56
C TRP A 148 1.33 -6.02 -4.87
N ALA A 149 0.78 -7.03 -5.54
CA ALA A 149 0.76 -8.39 -5.04
C ALA A 149 2.18 -8.90 -4.71
N SER A 150 3.13 -8.69 -5.63
CA SER A 150 4.54 -9.04 -5.44
C SER A 150 5.17 -8.27 -4.29
N TYR A 151 4.87 -6.95 -4.17
CA TYR A 151 5.29 -6.12 -3.04
C TYR A 151 4.85 -6.71 -1.71
N ILE A 152 3.60 -7.15 -1.57
CA ILE A 152 3.08 -7.75 -0.34
C ILE A 152 3.85 -9.03 0.01
N VAL A 153 4.10 -9.89 -0.97
CA VAL A 153 4.85 -11.15 -0.76
C VAL A 153 6.29 -10.88 -0.36
N PHE A 154 7.01 -10.02 -1.10
CA PHE A 154 8.40 -9.71 -0.80
C PHE A 154 8.56 -8.89 0.47
N SER A 155 7.61 -8.01 0.82
CA SER A 155 7.61 -7.27 2.09
C SER A 155 7.62 -8.22 3.29
N LYS A 156 6.86 -9.32 3.22
CA LYS A 156 6.88 -10.34 4.25
C LYS A 156 8.25 -11.02 4.34
N VAL A 157 8.80 -11.47 3.20
CA VAL A 157 10.13 -12.11 3.14
C VAL A 157 11.21 -11.19 3.70
N VAL A 158 11.21 -9.92 3.30
CA VAL A 158 12.18 -8.92 3.78
C VAL A 158 12.01 -8.67 5.27
N GLY A 159 10.76 -8.57 5.76
CA GLY A 159 10.46 -8.36 7.18
C GLY A 159 10.92 -9.50 8.09
N GLU A 160 11.02 -10.73 7.57
CA GLU A 160 11.54 -11.90 8.30
C GLU A 160 13.08 -11.92 8.40
N HIS A 161 13.77 -11.21 7.49
CA HIS A 161 15.24 -11.28 7.35
C HIS A 161 15.96 -9.95 7.61
N THR A 162 15.22 -8.87 7.89
CA THR A 162 15.80 -7.55 8.16
C THR A 162 15.18 -6.93 9.40
N SER A 163 15.96 -6.11 10.11
CA SER A 163 15.49 -5.40 11.30
C SER A 163 14.83 -4.06 10.93
N GLY A 164 13.73 -3.75 11.59
CA GLY A 164 13.10 -2.44 11.48
C GLY A 164 12.69 -2.06 10.06
N HIS A 165 13.18 -0.90 9.57
CA HIS A 165 12.86 -0.36 8.24
C HIS A 165 14.01 -0.53 7.24
N ASP A 166 15.10 -1.19 7.62
CA ASP A 166 16.31 -1.28 6.80
C ASP A 166 16.06 -1.92 5.44
N GLY A 167 15.37 -3.05 5.43
CA GLY A 167 15.06 -3.77 4.20
C GLY A 167 14.18 -2.96 3.24
N LEU A 168 13.20 -2.21 3.78
CA LEU A 168 12.34 -1.34 2.98
C LEU A 168 13.12 -0.14 2.41
N ALA A 169 14.01 0.47 3.21
CA ALA A 169 14.84 1.59 2.74
C ALA A 169 15.74 1.15 1.57
N TRP A 170 16.39 0.00 1.70
CA TRP A 170 17.19 -0.57 0.62
C TRP A 170 16.38 -0.93 -0.60
N ALA A 171 15.18 -1.49 -0.44
CA ALA A 171 14.29 -1.81 -1.54
C ALA A 171 13.82 -0.55 -2.29
N LEU A 172 13.44 0.52 -1.56
CA LEU A 172 13.08 1.80 -2.17
C LEU A 172 14.25 2.43 -2.91
N GLY A 173 15.47 2.40 -2.33
CA GLY A 173 16.68 2.87 -2.98
C GLY A 173 17.00 2.09 -4.26
N PHE A 174 16.89 0.76 -4.23
CA PHE A 174 17.08 -0.09 -5.40
C PHE A 174 16.01 0.16 -6.48
N GLY A 175 14.75 0.24 -6.08
CA GLY A 175 13.63 0.57 -6.98
C GLY A 175 13.80 1.94 -7.64
N ALA A 176 14.31 2.92 -6.90
CA ALA A 176 14.65 4.24 -7.42
C ALA A 176 15.75 4.16 -8.50
N ILE A 177 16.83 3.41 -8.24
CA ILE A 177 17.92 3.19 -9.21
C ILE A 177 17.40 2.52 -10.48
N LEU A 178 16.53 1.50 -10.31
CA LEU A 178 15.93 0.78 -11.44
C LEU A 178 15.03 1.69 -12.30
N ALA A 179 14.42 2.71 -11.71
CA ALA A 179 13.56 3.66 -12.42
C ALA A 179 14.34 4.82 -13.09
N LEU A 180 15.64 5.02 -12.78
CA LEU A 180 16.44 6.10 -13.36
C LEU A 180 16.46 6.15 -14.91
N PRO A 181 16.49 5.02 -15.64
CA PRO A 181 16.43 5.06 -17.10
C PRO A 181 15.17 5.77 -17.65
N LEU A 182 14.06 5.72 -16.91
CA LEU A 182 12.82 6.44 -17.30
C LEU A 182 12.99 7.95 -17.20
N VAL A 183 13.83 8.46 -16.30
CA VAL A 183 14.17 9.90 -16.22
C VAL A 183 15.04 10.30 -17.39
N ALA A 184 16.00 9.44 -17.75
CA ALA A 184 16.95 9.73 -18.83
C ALA A 184 16.30 9.71 -20.23
N ALA A 185 15.23 8.93 -20.40
CA ALA A 185 14.53 8.78 -21.68
C ALA A 185 13.83 10.08 -22.12
N ASP A 186 13.35 10.89 -21.16
CA ASP A 186 12.58 12.11 -21.40
C ASP A 186 13.18 13.31 -20.64
N ALA A 187 14.51 13.39 -20.55
CA ALA A 187 15.21 14.44 -19.81
C ALA A 187 14.87 15.84 -20.37
N SER A 188 13.89 16.47 -19.78
CA SER A 188 13.48 17.84 -20.03
C SER A 188 14.24 18.81 -19.14
N SER A 189 14.53 20.02 -19.64
CA SER A 189 15.09 21.14 -18.83
C SER A 189 14.15 21.52 -17.67
N ALA A 190 12.86 21.15 -17.76
CA ALA A 190 11.87 21.33 -16.70
C ALA A 190 12.22 20.57 -15.40
N LEU A 191 13.10 19.57 -15.44
CA LEU A 191 13.60 18.88 -14.24
C LEU A 191 14.29 19.82 -13.23
N PHE A 192 14.79 20.95 -13.70
CA PHE A 192 15.46 21.95 -12.86
C PHE A 192 14.54 23.11 -12.45
N ASP A 193 13.27 23.09 -12.87
CA ASP A 193 12.29 24.09 -12.43
C ASP A 193 11.95 23.87 -10.94
N PRO A 194 12.11 24.88 -10.08
CA PRO A 194 11.81 24.77 -8.67
C PRO A 194 10.35 24.37 -8.37
N ILE A 195 9.39 24.76 -9.20
CA ILE A 195 7.97 24.42 -9.03
C ILE A 195 7.76 22.94 -9.32
N VAL A 196 8.40 22.43 -10.38
CA VAL A 196 8.36 21.01 -10.74
C VAL A 196 9.00 20.15 -9.63
N LEU A 197 10.17 20.57 -9.12
CA LEU A 197 10.84 19.89 -8.00
C LEU A 197 9.99 19.90 -6.75
N LEU A 198 9.34 21.02 -6.44
CA LEU A 198 8.41 21.11 -5.31
C LEU A 198 7.22 20.14 -5.50
N GLY A 199 6.68 20.04 -6.70
CA GLY A 199 5.64 19.06 -7.06
C GLY A 199 6.09 17.62 -6.84
N VAL A 200 7.31 17.27 -7.28
CA VAL A 200 7.88 15.92 -7.09
C VAL A 200 8.06 15.59 -5.60
N VAL A 201 8.59 16.54 -4.82
CA VAL A 201 8.69 16.39 -3.35
C VAL A 201 7.29 16.25 -2.74
N GLY A 202 6.33 17.07 -3.17
CA GLY A 202 4.95 17.01 -2.74
C GLY A 202 4.33 15.63 -2.97
N ILE A 203 4.51 15.05 -4.17
CA ILE A 203 4.05 13.69 -4.48
C ILE A 203 4.72 12.66 -3.56
N ALA A 204 6.04 12.71 -3.39
CA ALA A 204 6.76 11.76 -2.56
C ALA A 204 6.29 11.81 -1.09
N VAL A 205 6.04 13.00 -0.57
CA VAL A 205 5.55 13.22 0.79
C VAL A 205 4.10 12.74 0.93
N LEU A 206 3.19 13.20 0.05
CA LEU A 206 1.76 12.92 0.13
C LEU A 206 1.40 11.46 -0.21
N SER A 207 2.13 10.83 -1.13
CA SER A 207 1.84 9.45 -1.54
C SER A 207 2.67 8.39 -0.81
N SER A 208 3.67 8.78 -0.02
CA SER A 208 4.52 7.81 0.67
C SER A 208 4.67 8.14 2.16
N LEU A 209 5.24 9.27 2.51
CA LEU A 209 5.63 9.58 3.89
C LEU A 209 4.41 9.75 4.81
N VAL A 210 3.49 10.63 4.42
CA VAL A 210 2.28 10.97 5.20
C VAL A 210 1.37 9.77 5.37
N PRO A 211 0.98 9.02 4.30
CA PRO A 211 0.14 7.85 4.45
C PRO A 211 0.74 6.80 5.37
N HIS A 212 2.00 6.41 5.15
CA HIS A 212 2.64 5.39 5.99
C HIS A 212 2.71 5.78 7.47
N ALA A 213 2.99 7.05 7.78
CA ALA A 213 3.02 7.53 9.16
C ALA A 213 1.62 7.46 9.81
N ILE A 214 0.58 7.83 9.07
CA ILE A 214 -0.81 7.81 9.54
C ILE A 214 -1.33 6.37 9.67
N GLU A 215 -1.08 5.52 8.69
CA GLU A 215 -1.47 4.11 8.68
C GLU A 215 -0.85 3.34 9.84
N LEU A 216 0.44 3.58 10.13
CA LEU A 216 1.10 2.99 11.27
C LEU A 216 0.45 3.40 12.60
N GLN A 217 0.01 4.65 12.72
CA GLN A 217 -0.73 5.11 13.91
C GLN A 217 -2.13 4.47 13.99
N ALA A 218 -2.81 4.27 12.85
CA ALA A 218 -4.10 3.59 12.81
C ALA A 218 -3.96 2.11 13.22
N LEU A 219 -2.97 1.41 12.68
CA LEU A 219 -2.68 -0.01 12.98
C LEU A 219 -2.34 -0.26 14.46
N ARG A 220 -1.84 0.73 15.18
CA ARG A 220 -1.64 0.64 16.63
C ARG A 220 -2.93 0.68 17.44
N ARG A 221 -4.07 1.02 16.82
CA ARG A 221 -5.35 1.25 17.49
C ARG A 221 -6.44 0.28 17.09
N ILE A 222 -6.29 -0.42 15.98
CA ILE A 222 -7.27 -1.36 15.43
C ILE A 222 -6.58 -2.63 14.95
N THR A 223 -7.36 -3.71 14.78
CA THR A 223 -6.84 -4.97 14.25
C THR A 223 -6.50 -4.85 12.76
N ALA A 224 -5.57 -5.66 12.28
CA ALA A 224 -5.20 -5.71 10.86
C ALA A 224 -6.41 -6.01 9.96
N SER A 225 -7.35 -6.86 10.40
CA SER A 225 -8.59 -7.14 9.66
C SER A 225 -9.47 -5.90 9.54
N THR A 226 -9.66 -5.14 10.63
CA THR A 226 -10.43 -3.88 10.60
C THR A 226 -9.75 -2.86 9.71
N PHE A 227 -8.42 -2.76 9.76
CA PHE A 227 -7.63 -1.89 8.88
C PHE A 227 -7.86 -2.26 7.41
N GLY A 228 -7.74 -3.54 7.04
CA GLY A 228 -7.96 -4.01 5.66
C GLY A 228 -9.38 -3.74 5.16
N VAL A 229 -10.42 -3.90 6.03
CA VAL A 229 -11.80 -3.53 5.67
C VAL A 229 -11.94 -2.04 5.40
N LEU A 230 -11.31 -1.19 6.21
CA LEU A 230 -11.36 0.26 6.00
C LEU A 230 -10.58 0.65 4.74
N MET A 231 -9.39 0.06 4.53
CA MET A 231 -8.58 0.30 3.32
C MET A 231 -9.31 -0.12 2.03
N SER A 232 -10.24 -1.07 2.09
CA SER A 232 -11.04 -1.46 0.91
C SER A 232 -11.93 -0.32 0.37
N LEU A 233 -12.14 0.76 1.13
CA LEU A 233 -12.85 1.94 0.66
C LEU A 233 -12.00 2.86 -0.24
N GLU A 234 -10.71 2.62 -0.36
CA GLU A 234 -9.79 3.46 -1.15
C GLU A 234 -10.25 3.66 -2.61
N PRO A 235 -10.76 2.64 -3.34
CA PRO A 235 -11.30 2.84 -4.67
C PRO A 235 -12.47 3.85 -4.72
N ALA A 236 -13.32 3.87 -3.69
CA ALA A 236 -14.42 4.85 -3.62
C ALA A 236 -13.89 6.27 -3.35
N VAL A 237 -12.88 6.41 -2.48
CA VAL A 237 -12.21 7.68 -2.22
C VAL A 237 -11.53 8.19 -3.48
N ALA A 238 -10.81 7.32 -4.20
CA ALA A 238 -10.17 7.66 -5.48
C ALA A 238 -11.18 8.10 -6.54
N ALA A 239 -12.29 7.37 -6.69
CA ALA A 239 -13.36 7.72 -7.62
C ALA A 239 -14.03 9.05 -7.24
N GLY A 240 -14.28 9.29 -5.95
CA GLY A 240 -14.82 10.55 -5.46
C GLY A 240 -13.89 11.73 -5.70
N VAL A 241 -12.60 11.57 -5.42
CA VAL A 241 -11.59 12.61 -5.65
C VAL A 241 -11.40 12.85 -7.16
N GLY A 242 -11.35 11.80 -7.98
CA GLY A 242 -11.30 11.90 -9.44
C GLY A 242 -12.50 12.70 -10.01
N LEU A 243 -13.70 12.40 -9.52
CA LEU A 243 -14.91 13.13 -9.91
C LEU A 243 -14.86 14.62 -9.51
N LEU A 244 -14.50 14.90 -8.26
CA LEU A 244 -14.59 16.25 -7.70
C LEU A 244 -13.47 17.18 -8.16
N LEU A 245 -12.24 16.67 -8.32
CA LEU A 245 -11.05 17.48 -8.55
C LEU A 245 -10.47 17.34 -9.96
N LEU A 246 -10.71 16.20 -10.62
CA LEU A 246 -10.25 15.98 -12.00
C LEU A 246 -11.39 16.03 -13.01
N GLY A 247 -12.67 16.13 -12.56
CA GLY A 247 -13.83 16.09 -13.44
C GLY A 247 -14.05 14.72 -14.11
N GLU A 248 -13.48 13.65 -13.56
CA GLU A 248 -13.58 12.29 -14.10
C GLU A 248 -14.92 11.66 -13.74
N GLY A 249 -15.95 11.91 -14.54
CA GLY A 249 -17.27 11.31 -14.34
C GLY A 249 -17.27 9.80 -14.59
N LEU A 250 -17.82 9.02 -13.65
CA LEU A 250 -18.06 7.60 -13.81
C LEU A 250 -19.52 7.31 -14.12
N HIS A 251 -19.77 6.39 -15.06
CA HIS A 251 -21.11 5.88 -15.33
C HIS A 251 -21.64 5.03 -14.17
N LEU A 252 -22.95 4.86 -14.05
CA LEU A 252 -23.56 4.08 -12.98
C LEU A 252 -23.02 2.63 -12.94
N THR A 253 -22.79 2.02 -14.09
CA THR A 253 -22.18 0.68 -14.18
C THR A 253 -20.78 0.61 -13.58
N GLN A 254 -20.00 1.67 -13.72
CA GLN A 254 -18.66 1.78 -13.14
C GLN A 254 -18.72 1.92 -11.62
N TRP A 255 -19.65 2.75 -11.10
CA TRP A 255 -19.90 2.84 -9.67
C TRP A 255 -20.31 1.50 -9.06
N ILE A 256 -21.15 0.72 -9.76
CA ILE A 256 -21.48 -0.64 -9.34
C ILE A 256 -20.24 -1.53 -9.34
N GLY A 257 -19.39 -1.43 -10.39
CA GLY A 257 -18.11 -2.16 -10.46
C GLY A 257 -17.17 -1.85 -9.30
N VAL A 258 -17.00 -0.55 -8.98
CA VAL A 258 -16.24 -0.10 -7.79
C VAL A 258 -16.82 -0.71 -6.52
N GLY A 259 -18.13 -0.64 -6.34
CA GLY A 259 -18.81 -1.22 -5.17
C GLY A 259 -18.60 -2.73 -5.02
N LEU A 260 -18.60 -3.49 -6.12
CA LEU A 260 -18.33 -4.93 -6.09
C LEU A 260 -16.89 -5.24 -5.67
N VAL A 261 -15.91 -4.49 -6.17
CA VAL A 261 -14.50 -4.67 -5.76
C VAL A 261 -14.30 -4.30 -4.29
N ILE A 262 -14.92 -3.22 -3.82
CA ILE A 262 -14.92 -2.84 -2.40
C ILE A 262 -15.51 -3.97 -1.53
N ALA A 263 -16.67 -4.50 -1.93
CA ALA A 263 -17.31 -5.60 -1.19
C ALA A 263 -16.42 -6.85 -1.16
N ALA A 264 -15.77 -7.17 -2.28
CA ALA A 264 -14.83 -8.29 -2.37
C ALA A 264 -13.61 -8.10 -1.47
N ALA A 265 -12.98 -6.93 -1.52
CA ALA A 265 -11.82 -6.61 -0.70
C ALA A 265 -12.15 -6.59 0.81
N ALA A 266 -13.29 -5.98 1.18
CA ALA A 266 -13.78 -5.97 2.56
C ALA A 266 -14.13 -7.38 3.07
N GLY A 267 -14.72 -8.21 2.22
CA GLY A 267 -15.03 -9.61 2.53
C GLY A 267 -13.77 -10.43 2.76
N ALA A 268 -12.79 -10.31 1.86
CA ALA A 268 -11.50 -11.00 1.99
C ALA A 268 -10.72 -10.55 3.23
N ALA A 269 -10.70 -9.24 3.54
CA ALA A 269 -10.02 -8.70 4.72
C ALA A 269 -10.60 -9.21 6.06
N ARG A 270 -11.91 -9.51 6.12
CA ARG A 270 -12.53 -10.11 7.32
C ARG A 270 -12.10 -11.55 7.55
N LEU A 271 -11.69 -12.26 6.50
CA LEU A 271 -11.31 -13.66 6.56
C LEU A 271 -9.84 -13.87 6.94
N THR A 272 -9.00 -12.89 6.70
CA THR A 272 -7.58 -12.83 7.12
C THR A 272 -7.41 -12.45 8.60
N GLY A 273 -8.50 -12.52 9.41
CA GLY A 273 -8.43 -12.32 10.86
C GLY A 273 -7.32 -13.14 11.51
N GLU A 274 -6.69 -12.58 12.53
CA GLU A 274 -5.46 -13.01 13.21
C GLU A 274 -5.29 -14.54 13.26
N PRO A 275 -4.10 -15.05 12.93
CA PRO A 275 -3.78 -16.45 13.17
C PRO A 275 -4.00 -16.74 14.66
N LYS A 276 -4.76 -17.80 14.98
CA LYS A 276 -5.02 -18.25 16.37
C LYS A 276 -3.74 -18.39 17.21
N THR A 277 -2.59 -18.48 16.55
CA THR A 277 -1.27 -18.56 17.16
C THR A 277 -0.87 -17.31 17.95
N GLN A 278 -1.23 -16.10 17.49
CA GLN A 278 -0.91 -14.88 18.24
C GLN A 278 -1.82 -14.68 19.46
N GLN A 279 -3.11 -15.02 19.35
CA GLN A 279 -4.00 -15.00 20.49
C GLN A 279 -3.58 -16.02 21.56
N SER A 280 -3.16 -17.23 21.15
CA SER A 280 -2.65 -18.25 22.07
C SER A 280 -1.35 -17.84 22.73
N GLN A 281 -0.43 -17.20 22.00
CA GLN A 281 0.82 -16.69 22.57
C GLN A 281 0.60 -15.52 23.53
N SER A 282 -0.28 -14.59 23.20
CA SER A 282 -0.63 -13.47 24.10
C SER A 282 -1.33 -13.97 25.37
N GLN A 283 -2.23 -14.95 25.26
CA GLN A 283 -2.87 -15.59 26.42
C GLN A 283 -1.87 -16.37 27.26
N SER A 284 -0.95 -17.13 26.64
CA SER A 284 0.08 -17.87 27.35
C SER A 284 1.08 -16.94 28.06
N GLN A 285 1.47 -15.83 27.46
CA GLN A 285 2.31 -14.81 28.11
C GLN A 285 1.60 -14.13 29.28
N SER A 286 0.32 -13.78 29.13
CA SER A 286 -0.46 -13.19 30.22
C SER A 286 -0.65 -14.16 31.38
N GLN A 287 -0.89 -15.44 31.11
CA GLN A 287 -0.98 -16.48 32.14
C GLN A 287 0.36 -16.73 32.85
N SER A 288 1.46 -16.76 32.11
CA SER A 288 2.80 -16.92 32.70
C SER A 288 3.20 -15.73 33.60
N GLN A 289 2.85 -14.50 33.19
CA GLN A 289 3.06 -13.31 34.03
C GLN A 289 2.22 -13.32 35.31
N SER A 290 0.95 -13.73 35.20
CA SER A 290 0.07 -13.84 36.37
C SER A 290 0.53 -14.91 37.37
N GLN A 291 1.03 -16.06 36.87
CA GLN A 291 1.60 -17.11 37.71
C GLN A 291 2.89 -16.67 38.39
N SER A 292 3.78 -15.96 37.69
CA SER A 292 5.01 -15.43 38.28
C SER A 292 4.74 -14.39 39.38
N GLN A 293 3.75 -13.51 39.19
CA GLN A 293 3.35 -12.56 40.22
C GLN A 293 2.74 -13.25 41.47
N SER A 294 1.90 -14.27 41.27
CA SER A 294 1.31 -15.03 42.37
C SER A 294 2.36 -15.80 43.18
N GLN A 295 3.39 -16.37 42.53
CA GLN A 295 4.50 -17.03 43.20
C GLN A 295 5.38 -16.06 43.99
N SER A 296 5.68 -14.89 43.45
CA SER A 296 6.43 -13.83 44.14
C SER A 296 5.71 -13.34 45.40
N GLN A 297 4.38 -13.13 45.32
CA GLN A 297 3.58 -12.74 46.48
C GLN A 297 3.52 -13.82 47.55
N SER A 298 3.44 -15.10 47.15
CA SER A 298 3.45 -16.23 48.09
C SER A 298 4.77 -16.42 48.79
N GLN A 299 5.90 -16.17 48.13
CA GLN A 299 7.23 -16.19 48.74
C GLN A 299 7.40 -15.02 49.73
N SER A 300 7.03 -13.81 49.35
CA SER A 300 7.11 -12.64 50.22
C SER A 300 6.24 -12.82 51.50
N HIS A 301 5.09 -13.48 51.39
CA HIS A 301 4.23 -13.74 52.55
C HIS A 301 4.81 -14.80 53.48
N ARG A 302 5.54 -15.80 52.95
CA ARG A 302 6.25 -16.80 53.75
C ARG A 302 7.45 -16.24 54.51
N GLU A 303 8.16 -15.30 53.93
CA GLU A 303 9.30 -14.63 54.58
C GLU A 303 8.86 -13.72 55.73
N ILE A 304 7.68 -13.06 55.61
CA ILE A 304 7.13 -12.20 56.67
C ILE A 304 6.61 -13.02 57.86
N VAL A 305 6.14 -14.25 57.67
CA VAL A 305 5.62 -15.12 58.71
C VAL A 305 6.73 -15.90 59.44
N ALA A 306 7.97 -15.94 58.88
CA ALA A 306 9.09 -16.67 59.43
C ALA A 306 10.01 -15.82 60.34
N VAL A 307 9.70 -14.51 60.54
CA VAL A 307 10.35 -13.59 61.48
C VAL A 307 9.43 -13.37 62.69
#